data_95ec1914b8c303fac7c35d51c9bef456
#
_entry.id   95ec1914b8c303fac7c35d51c9bef456
#
_cell.length_a   1.000
_cell.length_b   1.000
_cell.length_c   1.000
_cell.angle_alpha   90.00
_cell.angle_beta   90.00
_cell.angle_gamma   90.00
#
_symmetry.space_group_name_H-M   'P 1'
#
loop_
_entity.id
_entity.type
_entity.pdbx_description
1 polymer ?
#
loop_
_entity_poly.entity_id
_entity_poly.type
_entity_poly.pdbx_seq_one_letter_code
_entity_poly.pdbx_strand_id
1 'polypeptide(L)'
;MSDTKLVLSPDTFIAFRQSGGLRFSVREVIAYNDGRVTWQRTGKFEDAQGEHQLAPDEVVDLQDLVAQSGLFELPRSIGRQSPDGYAYELIAQIADRSASLEFFDNSIPAEVRPLLAHLKALMSADQI
;
A
#
# COMPACT_ATOMS: atom_id res chain seq x y z
N MET A 1 -0.38 -16.86 -16.28
CA MET A 1 -0.53 -16.00 -15.88
C MET A 1 -0.36 -15.76 -14.74
N SER A 2 0.08 -15.18 -14.39
CA SER A 2 0.31 -15.04 -13.28
C SER A 2 -0.16 -14.06 -12.68
N ASP A 3 -0.77 -13.96 -11.98
CA ASP A 3 -1.17 -13.03 -11.30
C ASP A 3 -0.51 -12.82 -10.21
N THR A 4 0.23 -11.99 -10.01
CA THR A 4 0.92 -11.66 -8.91
C THR A 4 0.07 -10.96 -8.02
N LYS A 5 -0.76 -11.48 -7.30
CA LYS A 5 -1.45 -10.81 -6.28
C LYS A 5 -0.59 -10.55 -5.16
N LEU A 6 -0.73 -9.42 -4.54
CA LEU A 6 -0.09 -9.12 -3.29
C LEU A 6 -0.60 -10.06 -2.25
N VAL A 7 0.26 -10.68 -1.51
CA VAL A 7 -0.10 -11.60 -0.45
C VAL A 7 0.64 -11.21 0.81
N LEU A 8 -0.06 -11.13 1.95
CA LEU A 8 0.58 -10.78 3.21
C LEU A 8 1.01 -12.03 3.95
N SER A 9 2.21 -12.00 4.49
CA SER A 9 2.65 -13.05 5.38
C SER A 9 2.08 -12.77 6.78
N PRO A 10 2.08 -13.74 7.66
CA PRO A 10 1.44 -13.57 8.97
C PRO A 10 2.04 -12.47 9.84
N ASP A 11 3.29 -12.09 9.61
CA ASP A 11 3.94 -11.07 10.41
C ASP A 11 3.78 -9.67 9.86
N THR A 12 2.98 -9.48 8.82
CA THR A 12 2.74 -8.18 8.24
C THR A 12 1.30 -7.75 8.49
N PHE A 13 1.04 -6.45 8.52
CA PHE A 13 -0.34 -6.00 8.71
C PHE A 13 -0.85 -5.14 7.57
N ILE A 14 0.00 -4.62 6.70
CA ILE A 14 -0.49 -3.88 5.54
C ILE A 14 0.53 -3.92 4.43
N ALA A 15 0.06 -3.99 3.21
CA ALA A 15 0.88 -3.85 2.01
C ALA A 15 0.14 -2.99 1.01
N PHE A 16 0.88 -2.18 0.30
CA PHE A 16 0.33 -1.28 -0.70
C PHE A 16 1.19 -1.36 -1.94
N ARG A 17 0.55 -1.45 -3.10
CA ARG A 17 1.26 -1.46 -4.37
C ARG A 17 0.58 -0.50 -5.34
N GLN A 18 1.38 0.33 -5.99
CA GLN A 18 0.92 1.22 -7.04
C GLN A 18 1.63 0.80 -8.31
N SER A 19 0.91 0.51 -9.37
CA SER A 19 1.53 0.06 -10.61
C SER A 19 0.88 0.74 -11.80
N GLY A 20 1.61 0.89 -12.88
CA GLY A 20 1.11 1.46 -14.12
C GLY A 20 1.79 2.76 -14.49
N GLY A 21 1.01 3.68 -15.03
CA GLY A 21 1.54 4.94 -15.52
C GLY A 21 1.98 4.84 -16.97
N LEU A 22 2.35 5.98 -17.55
CA LEU A 22 2.71 6.04 -18.94
C LEU A 22 3.89 5.15 -19.28
N ARG A 23 4.86 5.05 -18.38
CA ARG A 23 5.98 4.17 -18.58
C ARG A 23 6.01 3.19 -17.46
N PHE A 24 5.23 2.21 -17.50
CA PHE A 24 4.97 1.28 -16.44
C PHE A 24 5.99 1.23 -15.32
N SER A 25 5.56 1.42 -14.11
CA SER A 25 6.42 1.32 -12.92
C SER A 25 5.63 0.68 -11.79
N VAL A 26 6.34 0.17 -10.80
CA VAL A 26 5.71 -0.45 -9.64
C VAL A 26 6.37 0.09 -8.38
N ARG A 27 5.56 0.49 -7.40
CA ARG A 27 6.03 0.90 -6.09
C ARG A 27 5.27 0.08 -5.06
N GLU A 28 5.99 -0.39 -4.06
CA GLU A 28 5.39 -1.29 -3.09
C GLU A 28 5.93 -1.01 -1.71
N VAL A 29 5.08 -1.05 -0.70
CA VAL A 29 5.52 -0.90 0.68
C VAL A 29 4.80 -1.94 1.52
N ILE A 30 5.52 -2.55 2.46
CA ILE A 30 4.97 -3.56 3.34
C ILE A 30 5.37 -3.22 4.76
N ALA A 31 4.41 -3.20 5.67
CA ALA A 31 4.67 -2.92 7.07
C ALA A 31 4.47 -4.18 7.90
N TYR A 32 5.42 -4.44 8.78
CA TYR A 32 5.43 -5.63 9.62
C TYR A 32 4.97 -5.29 11.03
N ASN A 33 4.48 -6.29 11.74
CA ASN A 33 3.96 -6.08 13.08
C ASN A 33 5.04 -5.60 14.07
N ASP A 34 6.30 -5.86 13.80
CA ASP A 34 7.38 -5.42 14.66
C ASP A 34 7.88 -4.01 14.32
N GLY A 35 7.22 -3.34 13.40
CA GLY A 35 7.58 -1.97 13.05
C GLY A 35 8.49 -1.86 11.84
N ARG A 36 8.99 -2.96 11.33
CA ARG A 36 9.83 -2.90 10.14
C ARG A 36 8.97 -2.56 8.94
N VAL A 37 9.46 -1.72 8.06
CA VAL A 37 8.77 -1.33 6.84
C VAL A 37 9.76 -1.50 5.71
N THR A 38 9.39 -2.27 4.70
CA THR A 38 10.23 -2.41 3.50
C THR A 38 9.51 -1.77 2.33
N TRP A 39 10.25 -1.19 1.43
CA TRP A 39 9.66 -0.60 0.23
C TRP A 39 10.57 -0.85 -0.96
N GLN A 40 9.97 -0.88 -2.13
CA GLN A 40 10.77 -1.03 -3.35
C GLN A 40 10.09 -0.31 -4.49
N ARG A 41 10.88 0.09 -5.47
CA ARG A 41 10.41 0.79 -6.62
C ARG A 41 11.15 0.22 -7.83
N THR A 42 10.41 -0.20 -8.83
CA THR A 42 11.00 -0.70 -10.06
C THR A 42 10.35 0.00 -11.24
N GLY A 43 11.05 0.11 -12.34
CA GLY A 43 10.46 0.72 -13.51
C GLY A 43 11.46 1.41 -14.40
N LYS A 44 10.97 2.41 -15.07
CA LYS A 44 11.68 2.93 -16.20
C LYS A 44 13.03 3.55 -15.92
N PHE A 45 13.22 4.19 -14.80
CA PHE A 45 14.50 4.83 -14.57
C PHE A 45 15.45 3.94 -13.84
N GLU A 46 15.20 3.68 -12.63
CA GLU A 46 16.07 2.85 -11.86
C GLU A 46 15.32 2.19 -10.74
N ASP A 47 15.76 1.04 -10.36
CA ASP A 47 15.16 0.32 -9.26
C ASP A 47 15.76 0.84 -7.95
N ALA A 48 14.96 0.85 -6.93
CA ALA A 48 15.41 1.29 -5.60
C ALA A 48 14.64 0.51 -4.55
N GLN A 49 15.22 0.39 -3.37
CA GLN A 49 14.54 -0.28 -2.28
C GLN A 49 15.12 0.22 -0.98
N GLY A 50 14.39 0.05 0.09
CA GLY A 50 14.85 0.51 1.39
C GLY A 50 14.06 -0.11 2.50
N GLU A 51 14.42 0.26 3.71
CA GLU A 51 13.79 -0.27 4.89
C GLU A 51 13.83 0.77 5.98
N HIS A 52 12.78 0.83 6.79
CA HIS A 52 12.69 1.73 7.93
C HIS A 52 12.28 0.94 9.14
N GLN A 53 12.52 1.47 10.31
CA GLN A 53 12.05 0.90 11.55
C GLN A 53 11.14 1.92 12.21
N LEU A 54 9.87 1.60 12.35
CA LEU A 54 8.92 2.48 13.03
C LEU A 54 8.99 2.25 14.53
N ALA A 55 8.82 3.32 15.29
CA ALA A 55 8.71 3.19 16.73
C ALA A 55 7.36 2.56 17.09
N PRO A 56 7.21 1.97 18.27
CA PRO A 56 5.94 1.32 18.63
C PRO A 56 4.71 2.22 18.51
N ASP A 57 4.84 3.51 18.87
CA ASP A 57 3.71 4.41 18.74
C ASP A 57 3.41 4.72 17.28
N GLU A 58 4.41 4.69 16.41
CA GLU A 58 4.18 4.89 14.98
C GLU A 58 3.47 3.68 14.38
N VAL A 59 3.75 2.49 14.87
CA VAL A 59 3.04 1.29 14.44
C VAL A 59 1.56 1.41 14.82
N VAL A 60 1.28 1.83 16.04
CA VAL A 60 -0.09 2.00 16.50
C VAL A 60 -0.80 3.04 15.64
N ASP A 61 -0.14 4.15 15.33
CA ASP A 61 -0.74 5.19 14.52
C ASP A 61 -1.10 4.66 13.13
N LEU A 62 -0.23 3.88 12.54
CA LEU A 62 -0.50 3.32 11.21
C LEU A 62 -1.64 2.31 11.29
N GLN A 63 -1.67 1.47 12.32
CA GLN A 63 -2.76 0.52 12.49
C GLN A 63 -4.09 1.25 12.69
N ASP A 64 -4.07 2.38 13.40
CA ASP A 64 -5.27 3.18 13.60
C ASP A 64 -5.76 3.77 12.27
N LEU A 65 -4.83 4.22 11.43
CA LEU A 65 -5.21 4.73 10.11
C LEU A 65 -5.87 3.63 9.30
N VAL A 66 -5.34 2.40 9.37
CA VAL A 66 -5.94 1.28 8.66
C VAL A 66 -7.36 1.03 9.18
N ALA A 67 -7.53 1.02 10.49
CA ALA A 67 -8.82 0.76 11.08
C ALA A 67 -9.83 1.84 10.73
N GLN A 68 -9.37 3.09 10.68
CA GLN A 68 -10.26 4.21 10.42
C GLN A 68 -10.54 4.44 8.94
N SER A 69 -9.82 3.77 8.07
CA SER A 69 -9.96 4.00 6.64
C SER A 69 -11.23 3.42 6.06
N GLY A 70 -11.92 2.57 6.81
CA GLY A 70 -13.09 1.90 6.26
C GLY A 70 -12.75 0.78 5.29
N LEU A 71 -11.46 0.42 5.21
CA LEU A 71 -11.00 -0.57 4.26
C LEU A 71 -11.76 -1.88 4.39
N PHE A 72 -12.06 -2.30 5.60
CA PHE A 72 -12.70 -3.58 5.81
C PHE A 72 -14.17 -3.60 5.38
N GLU A 73 -14.75 -2.43 5.13
CA GLU A 73 -16.12 -2.32 4.69
C GLU A 73 -16.26 -1.98 3.22
N LEU A 74 -15.16 -1.76 2.52
CA LEU A 74 -15.24 -1.37 1.10
C LEU A 74 -15.30 -2.58 0.19
N PRO A 75 -15.86 -2.44 -1.00
CA PRO A 75 -15.83 -3.54 -1.97
C PRO A 75 -14.41 -3.82 -2.39
N ARG A 76 -14.17 -5.01 -2.90
CA ARG A 76 -12.82 -5.41 -3.26
C ARG A 76 -12.24 -4.63 -4.43
N SER A 77 -13.07 -4.09 -5.27
CA SER A 77 -12.59 -3.37 -6.44
C SER A 77 -13.47 -2.16 -6.69
N ILE A 78 -12.87 -1.03 -6.95
CA ILE A 78 -13.58 0.21 -7.18
C ILE A 78 -13.02 0.90 -8.41
N GLY A 79 -13.87 1.17 -9.36
CA GLY A 79 -13.48 1.92 -10.57
C GLY A 79 -12.84 1.08 -11.65
N ARG A 80 -12.21 1.73 -12.59
CA ARG A 80 -11.58 1.08 -13.72
C ARG A 80 -10.28 1.75 -14.03
N GLN A 81 -9.32 1.00 -14.51
CA GLN A 81 -8.05 1.57 -14.89
C GLN A 81 -8.16 2.34 -16.20
N SER A 82 -7.62 3.52 -16.25
CA SER A 82 -7.51 4.27 -17.48
C SER A 82 -6.19 3.91 -18.16
N PRO A 83 -6.06 4.17 -19.45
CA PRO A 83 -4.89 3.70 -20.21
C PRO A 83 -3.54 4.08 -19.64
N ASP A 84 -3.38 5.32 -19.17
CA ASP A 84 -2.11 5.75 -18.62
C ASP A 84 -2.19 5.93 -17.12
N GLY A 85 -3.19 5.40 -16.49
CA GLY A 85 -3.39 5.60 -15.06
C GLY A 85 -2.72 4.54 -14.22
N TYR A 86 -2.79 4.74 -12.91
CA TYR A 86 -2.24 3.80 -11.98
C TYR A 86 -3.32 2.91 -11.40
N ALA A 87 -2.93 1.67 -11.13
CA ALA A 87 -3.76 0.75 -10.36
C ALA A 87 -3.15 0.64 -8.98
N TYR A 88 -3.99 0.57 -7.97
CA TYR A 88 -3.56 0.51 -6.58
C TYR A 88 -4.12 -0.74 -5.94
N GLU A 89 -3.29 -1.44 -5.16
CA GLU A 89 -3.73 -2.58 -4.40
C GLU A 89 -3.38 -2.35 -2.95
N LEU A 90 -4.32 -2.57 -2.05
CA LEU A 90 -4.12 -2.32 -0.64
C LEU A 90 -4.63 -3.56 0.08
N ILE A 91 -3.79 -4.21 0.87
CA ILE A 91 -4.17 -5.39 1.60
C ILE A 91 -3.81 -5.17 3.06
N ALA A 92 -4.74 -5.43 3.95
CA ALA A 92 -4.50 -5.26 5.38
C ALA A 92 -5.02 -6.44 6.16
N GLN A 93 -4.35 -6.74 7.26
CA GLN A 93 -4.85 -7.72 8.19
C GLN A 93 -4.50 -7.27 9.61
N ILE A 94 -5.50 -7.08 10.44
CA ILE A 94 -5.33 -6.63 11.80
C ILE A 94 -6.20 -7.50 12.67
N ALA A 95 -5.63 -8.11 13.69
CA ALA A 95 -6.30 -9.07 14.54
C ALA A 95 -6.81 -10.21 13.64
N ASP A 96 -8.09 -10.48 13.66
CA ASP A 96 -8.62 -11.55 12.84
C ASP A 96 -9.37 -10.99 11.63
N ARG A 97 -9.18 -9.73 11.29
CA ARG A 97 -9.82 -9.12 10.13
C ARG A 97 -8.83 -8.97 9.00
N SER A 98 -9.28 -9.18 7.79
CA SER A 98 -8.44 -8.96 6.63
C SER A 98 -9.29 -8.39 5.49
N ALA A 99 -8.67 -7.64 4.62
CA ALA A 99 -9.35 -7.06 3.48
C ALA A 99 -8.34 -6.78 2.37
N SER A 100 -8.81 -6.82 1.14
CA SER A 100 -8.00 -6.39 0.02
C SER A 100 -8.86 -5.48 -0.84
N LEU A 101 -8.27 -4.46 -1.39
CA LEU A 101 -8.97 -3.45 -2.15
C LEU A 101 -8.15 -3.07 -3.36
N GLU A 102 -8.79 -3.01 -4.52
CA GLU A 102 -8.15 -2.53 -5.72
C GLU A 102 -8.89 -1.28 -6.16
N PHE A 103 -8.19 -0.23 -6.53
CA PHE A 103 -8.83 0.98 -7.02
C PHE A 103 -7.88 1.68 -7.99
N PHE A 104 -8.33 2.78 -8.58
CA PHE A 104 -7.59 3.43 -9.66
C PHE A 104 -7.56 4.93 -9.44
N ASP A 105 -6.71 5.63 -10.19
CA ASP A 105 -6.52 7.07 -10.03
C ASP A 105 -7.81 7.86 -9.93
N ASN A 106 -8.80 7.50 -10.73
CA ASN A 106 -10.03 8.27 -10.79
C ASN A 106 -11.10 7.77 -9.83
N SER A 107 -10.76 6.88 -8.93
CA SER A 107 -11.75 6.32 -8.04
C SER A 107 -11.18 6.04 -6.65
N ILE A 108 -10.26 6.85 -6.18
CA ILE A 108 -9.68 6.66 -4.86
C ILE A 108 -10.71 7.01 -3.79
N PRO A 109 -11.09 6.06 -2.95
CA PRO A 109 -12.07 6.36 -1.90
C PRO A 109 -11.55 7.42 -0.95
N ALA A 110 -12.38 8.37 -0.60
CA ALA A 110 -11.96 9.46 0.28
C ALA A 110 -11.48 8.93 1.63
N GLU A 111 -12.09 7.87 2.12
CA GLU A 111 -11.75 7.33 3.43
C GLU A 111 -10.35 6.79 3.52
N VAL A 112 -9.78 6.31 2.40
CA VAL A 112 -8.43 5.74 2.44
C VAL A 112 -7.35 6.74 2.10
N ARG A 113 -7.71 7.97 1.73
CA ARG A 113 -6.70 8.96 1.32
C ARG A 113 -5.67 9.26 2.42
N PRO A 114 -6.06 9.43 3.69
CA PRO A 114 -5.04 9.66 4.72
C PRO A 114 -4.07 8.49 4.85
N LEU A 115 -4.57 7.27 4.74
CA LEU A 115 -3.73 6.09 4.81
C LEU A 115 -2.77 6.05 3.62
N LEU A 116 -3.27 6.34 2.42
CA LEU A 116 -2.42 6.35 1.24
C LEU A 116 -1.32 7.40 1.34
N ALA A 117 -1.63 8.57 1.85
CA ALA A 117 -0.64 9.62 2.00
C ALA A 117 0.47 9.16 2.93
N HIS A 118 0.11 8.48 4.01
CA HIS A 118 1.09 8.00 4.97
C HIS A 118 1.98 6.92 4.34
N LEU A 119 1.37 5.99 3.61
CA LEU A 119 2.12 4.91 2.96
C LEU A 119 3.05 5.44 1.87
N LYS A 120 2.60 6.44 1.12
CA LYS A 120 3.45 7.03 0.10
C LYS A 120 4.64 7.76 0.72
N ALA A 121 4.42 8.38 1.86
CA ALA A 121 5.52 9.05 2.56
C ALA A 121 6.56 8.03 3.02
N LEU A 122 6.14 6.84 3.40
CA LEU A 122 7.10 5.81 3.80
C LEU A 122 7.95 5.35 2.62
N MET A 123 7.38 5.35 1.43
CA MET A 123 8.13 4.95 0.25
C MET A 123 9.11 6.03 -0.22
N SER A 124 8.93 7.26 0.25
CA SER A 124 9.82 8.33 -0.16
C SER A 124 10.78 8.72 0.90
N ALA A 125 10.85 7.98 1.96
CA ALA A 125 11.66 8.43 3.08
C ALA A 125 13.13 8.24 2.86
N ASP A 126 13.49 7.88 1.68
CA ASP A 126 14.87 7.76 1.45
C ASP A 126 15.53 9.08 1.46
N GLN A 127 14.82 10.15 1.47
CA GLN A 127 15.40 11.30 1.50
C GLN A 127 15.47 11.71 2.79
N ILE A 128 16.29 12.05 3.35
CA ILE A 128 16.40 12.40 4.63
C ILE A 128 16.76 13.55 4.73
#